data_d8b8c7770d7073e731157e8c2cbd625b
#
_entry.id   d8b8c7770d7073e731157e8c2cbd625b
#
_cell.length_a   1.000
_cell.length_b   1.000
_cell.length_c   1.000
_cell.angle_alpha   90.00
_cell.angle_beta   90.00
_cell.angle_gamma   90.00
#
_symmetry.space_group_name_H-M   'P 1'
#
loop_
_entity.id
_entity.type
_entity.pdbx_description
1 polymer ?
#
loop_
_entity_poly.entity_id
_entity_poly.type
_entity_poly.pdbx_seq_one_letter_code
_entity_poly.pdbx_strand_id
1 'polypeptide(L)'
;MTAIWSLDTEAFYQNAVKVKNNEPIMAVVKNNAYHYGLEFAVKTFLKAEINTFSTTSLNEAIRVRKIAPEATIFLMNPVYDFDLVKRYDIHMTLPSLNYYYKYKQDLKGIHVHLEYENLLHRSGFRNIEEIREVLKDHDQNNQDKMIISGIWTHFGYADEFDVDEYKMERD
;
A
#
# COMPACT_ATOMS: atom_id res chain seq x y z
N MET A 1 -8.25 17.78 33.84
CA MET A 1 -6.88 17.28 33.57
C MET A 1 -6.70 17.17 32.06
N THR A 2 -5.66 17.79 31.50
CA THR A 2 -5.35 17.69 30.07
C THR A 2 -4.36 16.55 29.88
N ALA A 3 -4.67 15.57 29.07
CA ALA A 3 -3.73 14.52 28.69
C ALA A 3 -2.63 15.13 27.80
N ILE A 4 -1.38 14.81 28.09
CA ILE A 4 -0.23 15.23 27.28
C ILE A 4 0.32 13.98 26.58
N TRP A 5 0.47 14.07 25.25
CA TRP A 5 1.16 13.10 24.43
C TRP A 5 2.56 13.63 24.13
N SER A 6 3.59 12.87 24.48
CA SER A 6 4.98 13.21 24.17
C SER A 6 5.61 12.11 23.32
N LEU A 7 6.41 12.52 22.35
CA LEU A 7 7.10 11.62 21.43
C LEU A 7 8.61 11.84 21.53
N ASP A 8 9.34 10.75 21.78
CA ASP A 8 10.79 10.73 21.62
C ASP A 8 11.13 10.61 20.13
N THR A 9 11.52 11.72 19.53
CA THR A 9 11.76 11.81 18.08
C THR A 9 13.03 11.08 17.66
N GLU A 10 14.03 11.00 18.53
CA GLU A 10 15.27 10.28 18.25
C GLU A 10 15.02 8.76 18.31
N ALA A 11 14.30 8.27 19.32
CA ALA A 11 13.92 6.87 19.41
C ALA A 11 13.07 6.43 18.20
N PHE A 12 12.15 7.30 17.75
CA PHE A 12 11.35 7.01 16.54
C PHE A 12 12.24 6.84 15.30
N TYR A 13 13.20 7.75 15.09
CA TYR A 13 14.16 7.68 13.99
C TYR A 13 15.03 6.42 14.07
N GLN A 14 15.62 6.12 15.22
CA GLN A 14 16.48 4.96 15.42
C GLN A 14 15.71 3.64 15.19
N ASN A 15 14.45 3.57 15.60
CA ASN A 15 13.58 2.42 15.32
C ASN A 15 13.33 2.27 13.82
N ALA A 16 13.10 3.36 13.09
CA ALA A 16 12.91 3.31 11.63
C ALA A 16 14.17 2.77 10.92
N VAL A 17 15.36 3.25 11.31
CA VAL A 17 16.65 2.76 10.78
C VAL A 17 16.84 1.28 11.08
N LYS A 18 16.56 0.88 12.33
CA LYS A 18 16.72 -0.51 12.78
C LYS A 18 15.80 -1.47 12.02
N VAL A 19 14.53 -1.09 11.82
CA VAL A 19 13.55 -1.92 11.10
C VAL A 19 13.91 -2.02 9.62
N LYS A 20 14.38 -0.93 9.01
CA LYS A 20 14.82 -0.93 7.61
C LYS A 20 15.98 -1.92 7.37
N ASN A 21 17.00 -1.95 8.25
CA ASN A 21 18.12 -2.90 8.23
C ASN A 21 18.65 -3.25 6.82
N ASN A 22 18.79 -2.23 5.95
CA ASN A 22 19.19 -2.34 4.54
C ASN A 22 18.20 -3.07 3.61
N GLU A 23 17.02 -3.44 4.10
CA GLU A 23 15.97 -4.05 3.29
C GLU A 23 15.01 -2.99 2.74
N PRO A 24 14.43 -3.19 1.54
CA PRO A 24 13.38 -2.32 1.04
C PRO A 24 12.12 -2.50 1.89
N ILE A 25 11.65 -1.44 2.51
CA ILE A 25 10.42 -1.44 3.29
C ILE A 25 9.46 -0.35 2.83
N MET A 26 8.16 -0.58 3.00
CA MET A 26 7.11 0.40 2.77
C MET A 26 6.50 0.81 4.11
N ALA A 27 6.67 2.08 4.50
CA ALA A 27 6.14 2.58 5.76
C ALA A 27 4.64 2.81 5.69
N VAL A 28 3.88 2.15 6.59
CA VAL A 28 2.44 2.34 6.71
C VAL A 28 2.16 3.58 7.55
N VAL A 29 1.57 4.61 6.95
CA VAL A 29 1.35 5.93 7.57
C VAL A 29 -0.12 6.33 7.68
N LYS A 30 -1.04 5.36 7.64
CA LYS A 30 -2.48 5.59 7.79
C LYS A 30 -2.86 6.21 9.13
N ASN A 31 -4.04 6.81 9.21
CA ASN A 31 -4.59 7.41 10.43
C ASN A 31 -3.62 8.42 11.07
N ASN A 32 -3.14 9.37 10.26
CA ASN A 32 -2.16 10.37 10.68
C ASN A 32 -0.88 9.74 11.26
N ALA A 33 -0.38 8.69 10.57
CA ALA A 33 0.74 7.84 11.01
C ALA A 33 0.50 7.28 12.43
N TYR A 34 -0.66 6.61 12.61
CA TYR A 34 -1.08 6.07 13.91
C TYR A 34 -1.05 7.12 15.04
N HIS A 35 -1.46 8.34 14.73
CA HIS A 35 -1.46 9.52 15.60
C HIS A 35 -0.09 10.10 15.97
N TYR A 36 1.02 9.59 15.42
CA TYR A 36 2.34 10.21 15.59
C TYR A 36 2.48 11.55 14.83
N GLY A 37 1.58 11.83 13.90
CA GLY A 37 1.63 13.00 13.05
C GLY A 37 2.22 12.66 11.67
N LEU A 38 1.39 12.78 10.62
CA LEU A 38 1.75 12.35 9.26
C LEU A 38 3.01 13.05 8.74
N GLU A 39 3.08 14.37 8.90
CA GLU A 39 4.22 15.15 8.41
C GLU A 39 5.51 14.80 9.14
N PHE A 40 5.46 14.69 10.46
CA PHE A 40 6.59 14.27 11.29
C PHE A 40 7.08 12.88 10.88
N ALA A 41 6.17 11.89 10.80
CA ALA A 41 6.53 10.52 10.50
C ALA A 41 7.14 10.39 9.09
N VAL A 42 6.50 10.97 8.06
CA VAL A 42 7.01 10.92 6.68
C VAL A 42 8.39 11.57 6.59
N LYS A 43 8.59 12.76 7.16
CA LYS A 43 9.90 13.42 7.15
C LYS A 43 10.98 12.61 7.89
N THR A 44 10.61 11.92 8.98
CA THR A 44 11.55 11.08 9.73
C THR A 44 11.89 9.81 8.96
N PHE A 45 10.91 9.18 8.32
CA PHE A 45 11.16 8.03 7.45
C PHE A 45 12.05 8.39 6.25
N LEU A 46 11.85 9.55 5.63
CA LEU A 46 12.75 10.04 4.56
C LEU A 46 14.19 10.21 5.05
N LYS A 47 14.42 10.72 6.27
CA LYS A 47 15.76 10.79 6.88
C LYS A 47 16.37 9.41 7.09
N ALA A 48 15.54 8.39 7.36
CA ALA A 48 15.97 7.01 7.45
C ALA A 48 16.07 6.32 6.06
N GLU A 49 15.99 7.11 4.97
CA GLU A 49 16.04 6.65 3.58
C GLU A 49 14.90 5.68 3.21
N ILE A 50 13.76 5.82 3.85
CA ILE A 50 12.52 5.12 3.51
C ILE A 50 11.69 6.07 2.67
N ASN A 51 11.52 5.76 1.39
CA ASN A 51 10.86 6.59 0.40
C ASN A 51 9.63 5.94 -0.22
N THR A 52 9.13 4.88 0.40
CA THR A 52 7.92 4.18 0.01
C THR A 52 6.92 4.18 1.16
N PHE A 53 5.70 4.61 0.88
CA PHE A 53 4.67 4.81 1.90
C PHE A 53 3.36 4.16 1.49
N SER A 54 2.61 3.66 2.47
CA SER A 54 1.25 3.20 2.23
C SER A 54 0.25 3.78 3.23
N THR A 55 -0.96 3.97 2.75
CA THR A 55 -2.10 4.45 3.53
C THR A 55 -3.40 3.82 3.04
N THR A 56 -4.51 4.09 3.73
CA THR A 56 -5.84 3.59 3.39
C THR A 56 -6.79 4.68 2.89
N SER A 57 -6.32 5.93 2.86
CA SER A 57 -7.14 7.10 2.48
C SER A 57 -6.47 7.88 1.34
N LEU A 58 -7.22 8.16 0.27
CA LEU A 58 -6.73 8.97 -0.85
C LEU A 58 -6.31 10.38 -0.39
N ASN A 59 -7.03 10.97 0.55
CA ASN A 59 -6.68 12.28 1.11
C ASN A 59 -5.32 12.24 1.86
N GLU A 60 -5.05 11.18 2.61
CA GLU A 60 -3.74 11.01 3.24
C GLU A 60 -2.64 10.74 2.20
N ALA A 61 -2.90 9.92 1.19
CA ALA A 61 -1.96 9.68 0.10
C ALA A 61 -1.56 10.99 -0.60
N ILE A 62 -2.53 11.87 -0.90
CA ILE A 62 -2.28 13.20 -1.46
C ILE A 62 -1.44 14.07 -0.50
N ARG A 63 -1.68 14.00 0.80
CA ARG A 63 -0.87 14.72 1.80
C ARG A 63 0.56 14.19 1.85
N VAL A 64 0.74 12.85 1.79
CA VAL A 64 2.08 12.24 1.70
C VAL A 64 2.81 12.72 0.45
N ARG A 65 2.16 12.74 -0.73
CA ARG A 65 2.75 13.25 -1.98
C ARG A 65 3.25 14.70 -1.84
N LYS A 66 2.51 15.55 -1.14
CA LYS A 66 2.93 16.94 -0.90
C LYS A 66 4.16 17.06 0.00
N ILE A 67 4.34 16.12 0.94
CA ILE A 67 5.50 16.07 1.86
C ILE A 67 6.70 15.39 1.19
N ALA A 68 6.46 14.35 0.41
CA ALA A 68 7.44 13.49 -0.25
C ALA A 68 7.16 13.39 -1.76
N PRO A 69 7.53 14.42 -2.56
CA PRO A 69 7.16 14.50 -3.98
C PRO A 69 7.66 13.34 -4.85
N GLU A 70 8.80 12.75 -4.50
CA GLU A 70 9.45 11.69 -5.28
C GLU A 70 9.18 10.26 -4.72
N ALA A 71 8.40 10.16 -3.64
CA ALA A 71 8.16 8.88 -3.00
C ALA A 71 7.18 8.01 -3.79
N THR A 72 7.29 6.69 -3.70
CA THR A 72 6.23 5.78 -4.09
C THR A 72 5.15 5.77 -3.01
N ILE A 73 3.90 6.02 -3.39
CA ILE A 73 2.77 6.07 -2.46
C ILE A 73 1.72 5.06 -2.88
N PHE A 74 1.45 4.11 -2.01
CA PHE A 74 0.51 3.02 -2.25
C PHE A 74 -0.75 3.16 -1.41
N LEU A 75 -1.90 3.14 -2.06
CA LEU A 75 -3.22 3.16 -1.44
C LEU A 75 -3.75 1.73 -1.32
N MET A 76 -3.79 1.21 -0.09
CA MET A 76 -4.17 -0.17 0.21
C MET A 76 -5.68 -0.44 0.10
N ASN A 77 -6.53 0.58 0.12
CA ASN A 77 -7.97 0.43 -0.07
C ASN A 77 -8.39 0.74 -1.52
N PRO A 78 -9.45 0.10 -2.03
CA PRO A 78 -10.02 0.46 -3.32
C PRO A 78 -10.43 1.94 -3.37
N VAL A 79 -10.24 2.57 -4.52
CA VAL A 79 -10.57 3.97 -4.77
C VAL A 79 -11.30 4.10 -6.09
N TYR A 80 -12.16 5.12 -6.21
CA TYR A 80 -12.99 5.35 -7.38
C TYR A 80 -12.77 6.73 -8.02
N ASP A 81 -11.94 7.57 -7.43
CA ASP A 81 -11.51 8.85 -7.98
C ASP A 81 -10.18 8.67 -8.74
N PHE A 82 -10.28 8.09 -9.93
CA PHE A 82 -9.13 7.77 -10.78
C PHE A 82 -8.40 9.01 -11.28
N ASP A 83 -9.08 10.14 -11.41
CA ASP A 83 -8.47 11.41 -11.84
C ASP A 83 -7.51 11.94 -10.77
N LEU A 84 -7.89 11.87 -9.50
CA LEU A 84 -7.00 12.23 -8.40
C LEU A 84 -5.83 11.24 -8.26
N VAL A 85 -6.08 9.94 -8.44
CA VAL A 85 -5.04 8.91 -8.43
C VAL A 85 -3.98 9.24 -9.50
N LYS A 86 -4.39 9.51 -10.74
CA LYS A 86 -3.49 9.88 -11.84
C LYS A 86 -2.76 11.19 -11.57
N ARG A 87 -3.50 12.24 -11.18
CA ARG A 87 -2.95 13.58 -10.94
C ARG A 87 -1.84 13.58 -9.90
N TYR A 88 -1.97 12.77 -8.86
CA TYR A 88 -1.04 12.70 -7.75
C TYR A 88 -0.09 11.50 -7.84
N ASP A 89 -0.10 10.76 -8.94
CA ASP A 89 0.74 9.58 -9.16
C ASP A 89 0.71 8.64 -7.95
N ILE A 90 -0.51 8.22 -7.57
CA ILE A 90 -0.74 7.30 -6.46
C ILE A 90 -0.88 5.89 -7.02
N HIS A 91 -0.07 4.96 -6.52
CA HIS A 91 -0.29 3.54 -6.77
C HIS A 91 -1.52 3.06 -5.98
N MET A 92 -2.32 2.18 -6.55
CA MET A 92 -3.53 1.70 -5.88
C MET A 92 -3.63 0.18 -5.88
N THR A 93 -4.40 -0.34 -4.94
CA THR A 93 -4.75 -1.77 -4.93
C THR A 93 -5.73 -2.10 -6.05
N LEU A 94 -5.55 -3.27 -6.67
CA LEU A 94 -6.53 -3.92 -7.51
C LEU A 94 -7.11 -5.10 -6.70
N PRO A 95 -8.33 -4.93 -6.14
CA PRO A 95 -8.79 -5.80 -5.05
C PRO A 95 -9.54 -7.04 -5.51
N SER A 96 -9.91 -7.15 -6.79
CA SER A 96 -10.67 -8.30 -7.30
C SER A 96 -10.86 -8.27 -8.81
N LEU A 97 -11.22 -9.43 -9.36
CA LEU A 97 -11.57 -9.59 -10.77
C LEU A 97 -12.79 -8.73 -11.17
N ASN A 98 -13.80 -8.66 -10.29
CA ASN A 98 -15.00 -7.84 -10.53
C ASN A 98 -14.65 -6.34 -10.60
N TYR A 99 -13.78 -5.86 -9.72
CA TYR A 99 -13.31 -4.47 -9.77
C TYR A 99 -12.56 -4.21 -11.07
N TYR A 100 -11.67 -5.11 -11.49
CA TYR A 100 -10.92 -5.01 -12.72
C TYR A 100 -11.85 -4.83 -13.93
N TYR A 101 -12.76 -5.76 -14.17
CA TYR A 101 -13.66 -5.68 -15.33
C TYR A 101 -14.56 -4.46 -15.34
N LYS A 102 -14.99 -4.01 -14.16
CA LYS A 102 -15.83 -2.82 -14.03
C LYS A 102 -15.11 -1.54 -14.39
N TYR A 103 -13.82 -1.41 -14.04
CA TYR A 103 -13.07 -0.17 -14.09
C TYR A 103 -11.83 -0.22 -14.99
N LYS A 104 -11.58 -1.30 -15.73
CA LYS A 104 -10.35 -1.47 -16.51
C LYS A 104 -10.04 -0.32 -17.48
N GLN A 105 -11.05 0.38 -17.99
CA GLN A 105 -10.86 1.54 -18.86
C GLN A 105 -10.38 2.78 -18.08
N ASP A 106 -10.84 2.93 -16.83
CA ASP A 106 -10.44 4.03 -15.96
C ASP A 106 -9.03 3.85 -15.41
N LEU A 107 -8.56 2.59 -15.32
CA LEU A 107 -7.24 2.23 -14.79
C LEU A 107 -6.07 2.56 -15.73
N LYS A 108 -6.32 3.01 -16.95
CA LYS A 108 -5.29 3.37 -17.92
C LYS A 108 -4.24 4.31 -17.34
N GLY A 109 -2.96 3.89 -17.41
CA GLY A 109 -1.81 4.66 -16.93
C GLY A 109 -1.68 4.72 -15.40
N ILE A 110 -2.53 4.02 -14.65
CA ILE A 110 -2.44 3.95 -13.19
C ILE A 110 -1.55 2.77 -12.79
N HIS A 111 -0.66 3.00 -11.84
CA HIS A 111 0.10 1.97 -11.16
C HIS A 111 -0.80 1.17 -10.22
N VAL A 112 -0.91 -0.13 -10.45
CA VAL A 112 -1.73 -1.02 -9.64
C VAL A 112 -0.90 -2.13 -8.99
N HIS A 113 -1.30 -2.54 -7.79
CA HIS A 113 -0.78 -3.71 -7.12
C HIS A 113 -1.93 -4.71 -6.94
N LEU A 114 -1.74 -5.93 -7.41
CA LEU A 114 -2.74 -7.00 -7.29
C LEU A 114 -2.79 -7.47 -5.85
N GLU A 115 -3.97 -7.42 -5.21
CA GLU A 115 -4.16 -7.91 -3.85
C GLU A 115 -4.55 -9.39 -3.89
N TYR A 116 -3.76 -10.25 -3.26
CA TYR A 116 -4.12 -11.66 -3.10
C TYR A 116 -4.84 -11.88 -1.77
N GLU A 117 -6.02 -12.49 -1.81
CA GLU A 117 -6.77 -12.86 -0.61
C GLU A 117 -6.06 -14.00 0.12
N ASN A 118 -5.94 -13.89 1.43
CA ASN A 118 -5.41 -14.94 2.28
C ASN A 118 -6.42 -15.32 3.38
N LEU A 119 -5.98 -15.97 4.45
CA LEU A 119 -6.86 -16.43 5.54
C LEU A 119 -7.61 -15.31 6.27
N LEU A 120 -7.19 -14.06 6.13
CA LEU A 120 -7.92 -12.91 6.68
C LEU A 120 -9.28 -12.68 5.98
N HIS A 121 -9.46 -13.17 4.76
CA HIS A 121 -10.69 -13.05 3.96
C HIS A 121 -11.24 -11.61 3.87
N ARG A 122 -10.35 -10.62 3.79
CA ARG A 122 -10.75 -9.22 3.76
C ARG A 122 -11.06 -8.72 2.35
N SER A 123 -10.13 -8.90 1.45
CA SER A 123 -10.17 -8.49 0.05
C SER A 123 -9.05 -9.17 -0.72
N GLY A 124 -9.11 -9.11 -2.04
CA GLY A 124 -8.10 -9.66 -2.92
C GLY A 124 -8.69 -10.62 -3.95
N PHE A 125 -7.84 -11.04 -4.87
CA PHE A 125 -8.11 -12.14 -5.79
C PHE A 125 -8.13 -13.45 -5.01
N ARG A 126 -9.17 -14.27 -5.21
CA ARG A 126 -9.42 -15.48 -4.41
C ARG A 126 -8.46 -16.62 -4.72
N ASN A 127 -7.88 -16.60 -5.89
CA ASN A 127 -6.97 -17.64 -6.37
C ASN A 127 -6.08 -17.11 -7.49
N ILE A 128 -5.08 -17.88 -7.84
CA ILE A 128 -4.10 -17.51 -8.88
C ILE A 128 -4.73 -17.47 -10.28
N GLU A 129 -5.82 -18.21 -10.51
CA GLU A 129 -6.53 -18.25 -11.79
C GLU A 129 -7.18 -16.90 -12.11
N GLU A 130 -7.78 -16.24 -11.13
CA GLU A 130 -8.31 -14.86 -11.29
C GLU A 130 -7.20 -13.87 -11.65
N ILE A 131 -6.02 -13.99 -11.02
CA ILE A 131 -4.84 -13.16 -11.35
C ILE A 131 -4.39 -13.45 -12.80
N ARG A 132 -4.28 -14.72 -13.18
CA ARG A 132 -3.90 -15.11 -14.55
C ARG A 132 -4.88 -14.58 -15.59
N GLU A 133 -6.15 -14.54 -15.27
CA GLU A 133 -7.19 -13.99 -16.14
C GLU A 133 -6.96 -12.49 -16.38
N VAL A 134 -6.69 -11.72 -15.32
CA VAL A 134 -6.34 -10.29 -15.45
C VAL A 134 -5.09 -10.11 -16.29
N LEU A 135 -4.02 -10.86 -16.03
CA LEU A 135 -2.77 -10.76 -16.77
C LEU A 135 -2.98 -11.08 -18.27
N LYS A 136 -3.73 -12.11 -18.57
CA LYS A 136 -4.05 -12.49 -19.96
C LYS A 136 -4.85 -11.41 -20.69
N ASP A 137 -5.91 -10.87 -20.07
CA ASP A 137 -6.70 -9.77 -20.65
C ASP A 137 -5.83 -8.51 -20.82
N HIS A 138 -5.00 -8.21 -19.83
CA HIS A 138 -4.05 -7.12 -19.87
C HIS A 138 -3.05 -7.27 -21.04
N ASP A 139 -2.50 -8.44 -21.28
CA ASP A 139 -1.51 -8.67 -22.33
C ASP A 139 -2.11 -8.60 -23.74
N GLN A 140 -3.37 -9.01 -23.91
CA GLN A 140 -4.08 -8.96 -25.18
C GLN A 140 -4.47 -7.53 -25.61
N ASN A 141 -4.61 -6.61 -24.67
CA ASN A 141 -4.97 -5.22 -24.93
C ASN A 141 -3.72 -4.35 -25.11
N ASN A 142 -3.21 -4.23 -26.34
CA ASN A 142 -1.92 -3.58 -26.64
C ASN A 142 -1.87 -2.05 -26.48
N GLN A 143 -2.99 -1.37 -26.27
CA GLN A 143 -3.05 0.08 -26.11
C GLN A 143 -3.79 0.44 -24.82
N ASP A 144 -3.24 1.42 -24.10
CA ASP A 144 -3.93 2.06 -22.98
C ASP A 144 -4.10 1.20 -21.71
N LYS A 145 -3.00 0.60 -21.23
CA LYS A 145 -3.00 -0.31 -20.09
C LYS A 145 -2.79 0.39 -18.74
N MET A 146 -3.31 -0.21 -17.67
CA MET A 146 -2.79 0.02 -16.32
C MET A 146 -1.33 -0.45 -16.25
N ILE A 147 -0.59 0.00 -15.25
CA ILE A 147 0.79 -0.43 -15.00
C ILE A 147 0.77 -1.37 -13.80
N ILE A 148 1.02 -2.66 -14.04
CA ILE A 148 1.10 -3.64 -12.95
C ILE A 148 2.46 -3.46 -12.27
N SER A 149 2.45 -2.95 -11.04
CA SER A 149 3.63 -2.59 -10.26
C SER A 149 4.00 -3.61 -9.19
N GLY A 150 3.12 -4.54 -8.88
CA GLY A 150 3.39 -5.58 -7.90
C GLY A 150 2.18 -6.42 -7.53
N ILE A 151 2.43 -7.33 -6.63
CA ILE A 151 1.43 -8.14 -5.94
C ILE A 151 1.63 -7.98 -4.44
N TRP A 152 0.58 -8.02 -3.67
CA TRP A 152 0.64 -7.92 -2.22
C TRP A 152 -0.47 -8.72 -1.55
N THR A 153 -0.27 -9.03 -0.30
CA THR A 153 -1.29 -9.60 0.57
C THR A 153 -1.18 -9.01 1.96
N HIS A 154 -2.23 -9.16 2.76
CA HIS A 154 -2.24 -8.71 4.14
C HIS A 154 -2.32 -9.90 5.08
N PHE A 155 -1.23 -10.19 5.78
CA PHE A 155 -1.19 -11.25 6.77
C PHE A 155 -2.09 -10.94 7.96
N GLY A 156 -2.96 -11.88 8.33
CA GLY A 156 -3.80 -11.78 9.52
C GLY A 156 -3.07 -12.21 10.80
N TYR A 157 -2.08 -13.07 10.67
CA TYR A 157 -1.38 -13.72 11.76
C TYR A 157 0.13 -13.37 11.81
N ALA A 158 0.51 -12.19 11.30
CA ALA A 158 1.91 -11.79 11.14
C ALA A 158 2.72 -11.68 12.45
N ASP A 159 2.07 -11.58 13.59
CA ASP A 159 2.66 -11.50 14.94
C ASP A 159 2.56 -12.82 15.74
N GLU A 160 1.98 -13.87 15.15
CA GLU A 160 1.77 -15.17 15.79
C GLU A 160 2.52 -16.27 15.04
N PHE A 161 3.85 -16.21 15.01
CA PHE A 161 4.71 -17.08 14.17
C PHE A 161 4.59 -18.59 14.42
N ASP A 162 4.09 -19.01 15.59
CA ASP A 162 3.99 -20.41 15.98
C ASP A 162 2.64 -21.06 15.60
N VAL A 163 1.63 -20.28 15.25
CA VAL A 163 0.33 -20.82 14.85
C VAL A 163 0.35 -21.36 13.42
N ASP A 164 -0.51 -22.35 13.16
CA ASP A 164 -0.57 -22.99 11.84
C ASP A 164 -1.12 -22.04 10.77
N GLU A 165 -2.02 -21.14 11.15
CA GLU A 165 -2.57 -20.10 10.29
C GLU A 165 -1.47 -19.19 9.72
N TYR A 166 -0.48 -18.77 10.51
CA TYR A 166 0.66 -18.00 10.01
C TYR A 166 1.46 -18.80 8.97
N LYS A 167 1.71 -20.08 9.23
CA LYS A 167 2.45 -20.94 8.30
C LYS A 167 1.67 -21.11 6.98
N MET A 168 0.34 -21.28 7.06
CA MET A 168 -0.52 -21.38 5.87
C MET A 168 -0.56 -20.08 5.05
N GLU A 169 -0.49 -18.91 5.72
CA GLU A 169 -0.42 -17.62 5.01
C GLU A 169 0.93 -17.40 4.32
N ARG A 170 2.00 -17.91 4.91
CA ARG A 170 3.36 -17.74 4.41
C ARG A 170 3.66 -18.66 3.20
N ASP A 171 3.23 -19.94 3.26
CA ASP A 171 3.54 -20.99 2.29
C ASP A 171 2.62 -20.96 1.07
#